data_df7a567f2a16b74dc3e8291aa41a5131
#
_entry.id   df7a567f2a16b74dc3e8291aa41a5131
#
_cell.length_a   1.000
_cell.length_b   1.000
_cell.length_c   1.000
_cell.angle_alpha   90.00
_cell.angle_beta   90.00
_cell.angle_gamma   90.00
#
_symmetry.space_group_name_H-M   'P 1'
#
loop_
_entity.id
_entity.type
_entity.pdbx_description
1 polymer ?
#
loop_
_entity_poly.entity_id
_entity_poly.type
_entity_poly.pdbx_seq_one_letter_code
_entity_poly.pdbx_strand_id
1 'polypeptide(L)'
;MNYRVVGAKNSEEVRAIMLFAKKMERYSVCTESTEQIVDWEACAKAFDMRVAFHEHGGSMSNPKYKVWHPLYILGVVESRDHRVGACADLGHWCTSHLKPVECLRILDGRVVSVHLKDKADFGRAPVVVAGEGVVDVAACLEELKRQKFDGHISIEHENDWKDSVPQVKANIDFVKAHAK
;
A
#
# COMPACT_ATOMS: atom_id res chain seq x y z
N MET A 1 -12.16 2.88 4.27
CA MET A 1 -11.81 1.90 3.19
C MET A 1 -11.12 2.63 2.05
N ASN A 2 -10.04 2.09 1.52
CA ASN A 2 -9.38 2.65 0.34
C ASN A 2 -10.25 2.48 -0.92
N TYR A 3 -10.12 3.42 -1.87
CA TYR A 3 -10.56 3.16 -3.22
C TYR A 3 -9.45 2.37 -3.93
N ARG A 4 -9.82 1.39 -4.75
CA ARG A 4 -8.94 0.45 -5.45
C ARG A 4 -7.74 1.12 -6.15
N VAL A 5 -6.73 0.35 -6.52
CA VAL A 5 -5.62 0.86 -7.35
C VAL A 5 -6.16 1.26 -8.72
N VAL A 6 -5.94 2.51 -9.09
CA VAL A 6 -6.43 3.13 -10.33
C VAL A 6 -5.31 3.87 -11.04
N GLY A 7 -5.34 3.86 -12.37
CA GLY A 7 -4.47 4.69 -13.19
C GLY A 7 -5.15 5.98 -13.63
N ALA A 8 -4.37 7.04 -13.83
CA ALA A 8 -4.81 8.27 -14.47
C ALA A 8 -3.74 8.73 -15.48
N LYS A 9 -4.15 9.27 -16.62
CA LYS A 9 -3.26 9.70 -17.71
C LYS A 9 -3.12 11.22 -17.78
N ASN A 10 -4.02 11.95 -17.13
CA ASN A 10 -4.09 13.41 -17.16
C ASN A 10 -4.84 13.95 -15.95
N SER A 11 -4.85 15.28 -15.78
CA SER A 11 -5.48 15.98 -14.66
C SER A 11 -7.00 15.80 -14.58
N GLU A 12 -7.69 15.66 -15.72
CA GLU A 12 -9.14 15.44 -15.74
C GLU A 12 -9.50 14.08 -15.16
N GLU A 13 -8.77 13.03 -15.53
CA GLU A 13 -8.95 11.68 -14.98
C GLU A 13 -8.65 11.66 -13.49
N VAL A 14 -7.55 12.29 -13.03
CA VAL A 14 -7.24 12.43 -11.61
C VAL A 14 -8.40 13.07 -10.86
N ARG A 15 -8.89 14.20 -11.36
CA ARG A 15 -10.00 14.91 -10.74
C ARG A 15 -11.29 14.08 -10.70
N ALA A 16 -11.62 13.37 -11.78
CA ALA A 16 -12.82 12.53 -11.86
C ALA A 16 -12.75 11.38 -10.83
N ILE A 17 -11.58 10.72 -10.71
CA ILE A 17 -11.34 9.65 -9.75
C ILE A 17 -11.50 10.18 -8.32
N MET A 18 -10.87 11.31 -8.01
CA MET A 18 -10.91 11.90 -6.66
C MET A 18 -12.31 12.36 -6.28
N LEU A 19 -13.07 12.94 -7.20
CA LEU A 19 -14.48 13.32 -6.98
C LEU A 19 -15.37 12.09 -6.73
N PHE A 20 -15.16 11.02 -7.49
CA PHE A 20 -15.90 9.77 -7.29
C PHE A 20 -15.59 9.17 -5.92
N ALA A 21 -14.29 9.06 -5.57
CA ALA A 21 -13.87 8.54 -4.29
C ALA A 21 -14.40 9.37 -3.10
N LYS A 22 -14.44 10.70 -3.24
CA LYS A 22 -15.02 11.60 -2.25
C LYS A 22 -16.52 11.35 -2.06
N LYS A 23 -17.28 11.22 -3.17
CA LYS A 23 -18.71 10.88 -3.11
C LYS A 23 -18.99 9.52 -2.45
N MET A 24 -18.04 8.59 -2.60
CA MET A 24 -18.11 7.26 -2.00
C MET A 24 -17.54 7.22 -0.57
N GLU A 25 -17.20 8.37 0.01
CA GLU A 25 -16.62 8.50 1.37
C GLU A 25 -15.42 7.59 1.60
N ARG A 26 -14.52 7.51 0.59
CA ARG A 26 -13.32 6.68 0.71
C ARG A 26 -12.24 7.38 1.54
N TYR A 27 -11.49 6.59 2.31
CA TYR A 27 -10.38 7.08 3.12
C TYR A 27 -9.24 7.62 2.25
N SER A 28 -8.90 6.89 1.19
CA SER A 28 -7.86 7.26 0.23
C SER A 28 -8.12 6.70 -1.15
N VAL A 29 -7.43 7.25 -2.14
CA VAL A 29 -7.26 6.66 -3.47
C VAL A 29 -5.89 6.03 -3.57
N CYS A 30 -5.80 4.78 -4.02
CA CYS A 30 -4.54 4.12 -4.35
C CYS A 30 -4.26 4.23 -5.85
N THR A 31 -3.01 4.55 -6.22
CA THR A 31 -2.61 4.73 -7.63
C THR A 31 -1.14 4.34 -7.84
N GLU A 32 -0.77 4.02 -9.08
CA GLU A 32 0.63 3.86 -9.51
C GLU A 32 1.07 5.01 -10.46
N SER A 33 0.16 5.95 -10.76
CA SER A 33 0.40 7.05 -11.71
C SER A 33 1.22 8.17 -11.06
N THR A 34 2.50 7.95 -10.87
CA THR A 34 3.42 8.91 -10.24
C THR A 34 3.70 10.14 -11.11
N GLU A 35 3.53 10.03 -12.43
CA GLU A 35 3.72 11.14 -13.37
C GLU A 35 2.70 12.28 -13.14
N GLN A 36 1.52 11.97 -12.58
CA GLN A 36 0.47 12.94 -12.25
C GLN A 36 0.56 13.42 -10.80
N ILE A 37 1.73 13.35 -10.15
CA ILE A 37 1.89 13.69 -8.73
C ILE A 37 1.38 15.10 -8.38
N VAL A 38 1.57 16.08 -9.25
CA VAL A 38 1.13 17.46 -9.02
C VAL A 38 -0.41 17.55 -8.99
N ASP A 39 -1.08 16.83 -9.91
CA ASP A 39 -2.54 16.80 -9.97
C ASP A 39 -3.14 16.01 -8.81
N TRP A 40 -2.52 14.90 -8.43
CA TRP A 40 -2.92 14.12 -7.25
C TRP A 40 -2.83 14.98 -5.98
N GLU A 41 -1.72 15.69 -5.77
CA GLU A 41 -1.54 16.56 -4.61
C GLU A 41 -2.54 17.73 -4.60
N ALA A 42 -2.77 18.38 -5.74
CA ALA A 42 -3.74 19.45 -5.85
C ALA A 42 -5.15 18.98 -5.49
N CYS A 43 -5.56 17.80 -6.00
CA CYS A 43 -6.85 17.21 -5.67
C CYS A 43 -6.91 16.73 -4.20
N ALA A 44 -5.84 16.19 -3.65
CA ALA A 44 -5.77 15.80 -2.24
C ALA A 44 -6.05 17.00 -1.32
N LYS A 45 -5.45 18.15 -1.60
CA LYS A 45 -5.70 19.41 -0.89
C LYS A 45 -7.13 19.93 -1.09
N ALA A 46 -7.60 19.97 -2.34
CA ALA A 46 -8.91 20.55 -2.67
C ALA A 46 -10.09 19.74 -2.10
N PHE A 47 -9.97 18.44 -2.02
CA PHE A 47 -11.03 17.55 -1.57
C PHE A 47 -10.84 17.06 -0.13
N ASP A 48 -9.74 17.42 0.53
CA ASP A 48 -9.32 16.92 1.83
C ASP A 48 -9.35 15.39 1.87
N MET A 49 -8.61 14.77 0.95
CA MET A 49 -8.53 13.33 0.79
C MET A 49 -7.07 12.87 0.72
N ARG A 50 -6.83 11.62 1.05
CA ARG A 50 -5.51 11.02 0.95
C ARG A 50 -5.30 10.35 -0.41
N VAL A 51 -4.06 10.40 -0.90
CA VAL A 51 -3.58 9.68 -2.08
C VAL A 51 -2.41 8.79 -1.66
N ALA A 52 -2.47 7.53 -2.00
CA ALA A 52 -1.49 6.53 -1.64
C ALA A 52 -0.90 5.88 -2.90
N PHE A 53 0.39 6.08 -3.14
CA PHE A 53 1.08 5.42 -4.25
C PHE A 53 1.31 3.95 -3.91
N HIS A 54 0.66 3.07 -4.67
CA HIS A 54 0.69 1.63 -4.46
C HIS A 54 2.01 1.05 -4.96
N GLU A 55 2.66 0.31 -4.11
CA GLU A 55 3.92 -0.37 -4.41
C GLU A 55 3.65 -1.80 -4.86
N HIS A 56 3.59 -1.97 -6.17
CA HIS A 56 3.33 -3.26 -6.80
C HIS A 56 4.63 -4.02 -7.09
N GLY A 57 4.56 -5.35 -7.10
CA GLY A 57 5.73 -6.20 -7.31
C GLY A 57 6.48 -5.89 -8.61
N GLY A 58 7.79 -5.75 -8.52
CA GLY A 58 8.65 -5.40 -9.63
C GLY A 58 10.03 -6.02 -9.54
N SER A 59 10.94 -5.58 -10.40
CA SER A 59 12.29 -6.10 -10.48
C SER A 59 13.25 -5.05 -11.05
N MET A 60 14.47 -5.08 -10.61
CA MET A 60 15.56 -4.27 -11.18
C MET A 60 15.81 -4.54 -12.66
N SER A 61 15.37 -5.67 -13.21
CA SER A 61 15.46 -5.98 -14.62
C SER A 61 14.57 -5.12 -15.52
N ASN A 62 13.57 -4.42 -14.94
CA ASN A 62 12.72 -3.48 -15.65
C ASN A 62 12.94 -2.04 -15.15
N PRO A 63 13.91 -1.29 -15.70
CA PRO A 63 14.24 0.04 -15.21
C PRO A 63 13.13 1.09 -15.47
N LYS A 64 12.15 0.77 -16.30
CA LYS A 64 11.01 1.66 -16.58
C LYS A 64 9.92 1.58 -15.49
N TYR A 65 9.79 0.46 -14.80
CA TYR A 65 8.81 0.25 -13.76
C TYR A 65 9.48 0.39 -12.38
N LYS A 66 9.21 1.48 -11.68
CA LYS A 66 9.95 1.88 -10.47
C LYS A 66 9.12 1.85 -9.19
N VAL A 67 7.78 1.84 -9.32
CA VAL A 67 6.86 1.95 -8.15
C VAL A 67 6.94 0.79 -7.16
N TRP A 68 7.71 -0.25 -7.46
CA TRP A 68 7.97 -1.37 -6.56
C TRP A 68 9.00 -1.05 -5.46
N HIS A 69 9.76 0.04 -5.59
CA HIS A 69 10.89 0.31 -4.70
C HIS A 69 10.60 1.49 -3.77
N PRO A 70 10.67 1.30 -2.42
CA PRO A 70 10.28 2.32 -1.45
C PRO A 70 11.07 3.62 -1.57
N LEU A 71 12.35 3.58 -1.94
CA LEU A 71 13.12 4.82 -2.18
C LEU A 71 12.61 5.63 -3.38
N TYR A 72 12.08 4.96 -4.41
CA TYR A 72 11.47 5.69 -5.51
C TYR A 72 10.20 6.41 -5.06
N ILE A 73 9.34 5.71 -4.33
CA ILE A 73 8.10 6.31 -3.81
C ILE A 73 8.43 7.40 -2.78
N LEU A 74 9.41 7.20 -1.90
CA LEU A 74 9.87 8.24 -0.99
C LEU A 74 10.26 9.51 -1.76
N GLY A 75 11.10 9.40 -2.79
CA GLY A 75 11.51 10.55 -3.63
C GLY A 75 10.33 11.25 -4.32
N VAL A 76 9.23 10.52 -4.62
CA VAL A 76 8.00 11.12 -5.17
C VAL A 76 7.23 11.90 -4.12
N VAL A 77 7.19 11.42 -2.85
CA VAL A 77 6.24 11.93 -1.83
C VAL A 77 6.89 12.74 -0.70
N GLU A 78 8.22 12.67 -0.48
CA GLU A 78 8.88 13.24 0.72
C GLU A 78 8.65 14.74 0.91
N SER A 79 8.59 15.52 -0.18
CA SER A 79 8.38 16.96 -0.17
C SER A 79 6.92 17.38 -0.42
N ARG A 80 5.99 16.42 -0.46
CA ARG A 80 4.58 16.68 -0.78
C ARG A 80 3.74 16.88 0.48
N ASP A 81 2.53 17.37 0.27
CA ASP A 81 1.52 17.47 1.33
C ASP A 81 1.38 16.13 2.08
N HIS A 82 1.13 16.20 3.39
CA HIS A 82 0.99 15.00 4.24
C HIS A 82 -0.12 14.04 3.83
N ARG A 83 -1.08 14.50 3.01
CA ARG A 83 -2.15 13.65 2.45
C ARG A 83 -1.67 12.74 1.33
N VAL A 84 -0.44 12.96 0.83
CA VAL A 84 0.13 12.18 -0.26
C VAL A 84 1.26 11.32 0.28
N GLY A 85 1.18 10.03 0.09
CA GLY A 85 2.17 9.08 0.61
C GLY A 85 2.12 7.72 -0.06
N ALA A 86 2.61 6.70 0.60
CA ALA A 86 2.70 5.33 0.10
C ALA A 86 1.48 4.49 0.51
N CYS A 87 1.08 3.60 -0.39
CA CYS A 87 0.31 2.40 -0.05
C CYS A 87 1.29 1.23 0.02
N ALA A 88 1.74 0.92 1.22
CA ALA A 88 2.72 -0.10 1.50
C ALA A 88 2.15 -1.50 1.28
N ASP A 89 2.53 -2.18 0.20
CA ASP A 89 2.14 -3.56 -0.02
C ASP A 89 3.24 -4.53 0.44
N LEU A 90 3.01 -5.14 1.60
CA LEU A 90 4.00 -5.99 2.25
C LEU A 90 4.37 -7.22 1.39
N GLY A 91 3.38 -7.82 0.72
CA GLY A 91 3.62 -8.99 -0.10
C GLY A 91 4.29 -8.67 -1.44
N HIS A 92 4.01 -7.50 -2.02
CA HIS A 92 4.68 -7.07 -3.25
C HIS A 92 6.14 -6.70 -3.01
N TRP A 93 6.49 -6.15 -1.87
CA TRP A 93 7.90 -5.99 -1.50
C TRP A 93 8.60 -7.35 -1.38
N CYS A 94 7.95 -8.33 -0.72
CA CYS A 94 8.47 -9.69 -0.65
C CYS A 94 8.61 -10.32 -2.06
N THR A 95 7.64 -10.11 -2.95
CA THR A 95 7.73 -10.52 -4.37
C THR A 95 8.96 -9.90 -5.06
N SER A 96 9.34 -8.68 -4.68
CA SER A 96 10.50 -7.94 -5.20
C SER A 96 11.80 -8.25 -4.46
N HIS A 97 11.82 -9.27 -3.60
CA HIS A 97 12.96 -9.67 -2.76
C HIS A 97 13.40 -8.60 -1.75
N LEU A 98 12.50 -7.70 -1.36
CA LEU A 98 12.72 -6.71 -0.31
C LEU A 98 12.16 -7.22 1.02
N LYS A 99 12.75 -6.75 2.13
CA LYS A 99 12.26 -7.02 3.48
C LYS A 99 11.24 -5.94 3.87
N PRO A 100 9.95 -6.28 4.09
CA PRO A 100 8.89 -5.30 4.31
C PRO A 100 9.12 -4.35 5.48
N VAL A 101 9.68 -4.83 6.59
CA VAL A 101 10.02 -3.98 7.75
C VAL A 101 11.02 -2.88 7.38
N GLU A 102 12.03 -3.19 6.57
CA GLU A 102 13.02 -2.20 6.11
C GLU A 102 12.36 -1.19 5.15
N CYS A 103 11.45 -1.65 4.30
CA CYS A 103 10.69 -0.78 3.40
C CYS A 103 9.80 0.20 4.18
N LEU A 104 9.13 -0.26 5.24
CA LEU A 104 8.36 0.59 6.14
C LEU A 104 9.25 1.65 6.82
N ARG A 105 10.47 1.28 7.25
CA ARG A 105 11.43 2.23 7.85
C ARG A 105 11.87 3.30 6.87
N ILE A 106 12.09 2.94 5.60
CA ILE A 106 12.41 3.90 4.54
C ILE A 106 11.29 4.93 4.38
N LEU A 107 10.03 4.49 4.51
CA LEU A 107 8.83 5.31 4.33
C LEU A 107 8.30 5.92 5.64
N ASP A 108 9.11 6.02 6.69
CA ASP A 108 8.71 6.54 7.99
C ASP A 108 8.02 7.91 7.86
N GLY A 109 6.80 8.01 8.40
CA GLY A 109 5.94 9.20 8.33
C GLY A 109 5.29 9.45 6.96
N ARG A 110 5.47 8.55 5.98
CA ARG A 110 4.88 8.69 4.63
C ARG A 110 3.94 7.56 4.25
N VAL A 111 3.70 6.58 5.12
CA VAL A 111 2.73 5.51 4.87
C VAL A 111 1.32 6.03 5.12
N VAL A 112 0.47 6.00 4.09
CA VAL A 112 -0.95 6.39 4.13
C VAL A 112 -1.85 5.19 4.34
N SER A 113 -1.52 4.07 3.69
CA SER A 113 -2.27 2.82 3.82
C SER A 113 -1.36 1.62 3.64
N VAL A 114 -1.83 0.46 4.06
CA VAL A 114 -1.10 -0.81 3.95
C VAL A 114 -2.00 -1.83 3.26
N HIS A 115 -1.45 -2.56 2.30
CA HIS A 115 -1.97 -3.85 1.84
C HIS A 115 -1.20 -4.96 2.55
N LEU A 116 -1.90 -5.64 3.44
CA LEU A 116 -1.32 -6.70 4.24
C LEU A 116 -1.56 -8.03 3.55
N LYS A 117 -0.49 -8.63 3.10
CA LYS A 117 -0.46 -10.01 2.62
C LYS A 117 0.85 -10.67 3.05
N ASP A 118 0.78 -11.90 3.50
CA ASP A 118 1.96 -12.72 3.79
C ASP A 118 2.24 -13.64 2.60
N LYS A 119 3.48 -14.08 2.47
CA LYS A 119 3.96 -14.88 1.34
C LYS A 119 4.71 -16.09 1.86
N ALA A 120 4.47 -17.27 1.26
CA ALA A 120 5.14 -18.51 1.63
C ALA A 120 6.67 -18.44 1.47
N ASP A 121 7.17 -17.63 0.51
CA ASP A 121 8.59 -17.39 0.27
C ASP A 121 8.76 -16.06 -0.50
N PHE A 122 9.99 -15.59 -0.62
CA PHE A 122 10.36 -14.46 -1.47
C PHE A 122 10.08 -14.75 -2.96
N GLY A 123 9.89 -13.69 -3.75
CA GLY A 123 9.58 -13.79 -5.15
C GLY A 123 8.13 -14.16 -5.44
N ARG A 124 7.90 -14.98 -6.47
CA ARG A 124 6.55 -15.34 -6.93
C ARG A 124 5.94 -16.51 -6.16
N ALA A 125 6.11 -16.53 -4.85
CA ALA A 125 5.48 -17.52 -3.99
C ALA A 125 3.98 -17.23 -3.76
N PRO A 126 3.16 -18.23 -3.36
CA PRO A 126 1.74 -18.01 -3.06
C PRO A 126 1.57 -17.14 -1.80
N VAL A 127 0.40 -16.51 -1.71
CA VAL A 127 -0.05 -15.82 -0.50
C VAL A 127 -0.51 -16.86 0.52
N VAL A 128 -0.16 -16.64 1.79
CA VAL A 128 -0.54 -17.47 2.94
C VAL A 128 -1.18 -16.61 4.02
N VAL A 129 -1.68 -17.23 5.07
CA VAL A 129 -2.22 -16.51 6.23
C VAL A 129 -1.08 -15.80 6.98
N ALA A 130 -1.36 -14.60 7.49
CA ALA A 130 -0.39 -13.80 8.22
C ALA A 130 0.25 -14.58 9.39
N GLY A 131 1.58 -14.58 9.43
CA GLY A 131 2.38 -15.34 10.40
C GLY A 131 2.78 -16.74 9.93
N GLU A 132 2.29 -17.22 8.78
CA GLU A 132 2.68 -18.50 8.20
C GLU A 132 3.77 -18.37 7.12
N GLY A 133 4.11 -17.15 6.74
CA GLY A 133 5.06 -16.85 5.66
C GLY A 133 6.32 -16.14 6.11
N VAL A 134 6.99 -15.52 5.14
CA VAL A 134 8.31 -14.89 5.31
C VAL A 134 8.26 -13.36 5.45
N VAL A 135 7.08 -12.74 5.40
CA VAL A 135 6.91 -11.28 5.45
C VAL A 135 7.21 -10.70 6.84
N ASP A 136 7.16 -11.52 7.91
CA ASP A 136 7.23 -11.08 9.29
C ASP A 136 6.18 -9.97 9.60
N VAL A 137 4.93 -10.33 9.40
CA VAL A 137 3.79 -9.41 9.55
C VAL A 137 3.75 -8.82 10.97
N ALA A 138 4.13 -9.58 11.99
CA ALA A 138 4.17 -9.10 13.36
C ALA A 138 5.17 -7.94 13.52
N ALA A 139 6.39 -8.09 13.01
CA ALA A 139 7.39 -7.03 13.03
C ALA A 139 6.96 -5.81 12.18
N CYS A 140 6.24 -6.02 11.07
CA CYS A 140 5.67 -4.92 10.29
C CYS A 140 4.62 -4.13 11.10
N LEU A 141 3.75 -4.81 11.85
CA LEU A 141 2.75 -4.15 12.70
C LEU A 141 3.41 -3.37 13.85
N GLU A 142 4.45 -3.92 14.49
CA GLU A 142 5.24 -3.20 15.51
C GLU A 142 5.94 -1.97 14.92
N GLU A 143 6.47 -2.07 13.72
CA GLU A 143 7.09 -0.93 13.04
C GLU A 143 6.06 0.16 12.71
N LEU A 144 4.88 -0.18 12.21
CA LEU A 144 3.77 0.75 11.98
C LEU A 144 3.34 1.44 13.28
N LYS A 145 3.28 0.70 14.39
CA LYS A 145 3.00 1.24 15.72
C LYS A 145 4.08 2.21 16.18
N ARG A 146 5.38 1.89 15.99
CA ARG A 146 6.49 2.80 16.25
C ARG A 146 6.34 4.12 15.49
N GLN A 147 5.91 4.05 14.22
CA GLN A 147 5.65 5.22 13.37
C GLN A 147 4.37 5.97 13.73
N LYS A 148 3.59 5.51 14.71
CA LYS A 148 2.27 6.05 15.08
C LYS A 148 1.32 6.08 13.87
N PHE A 149 1.39 5.04 13.04
CA PHE A 149 0.52 4.92 11.88
C PHE A 149 -0.95 4.88 12.30
N ASP A 150 -1.75 5.79 11.76
CA ASP A 150 -3.19 5.92 12.00
C ASP A 150 -4.02 5.63 10.75
N GLY A 151 -3.38 5.10 9.72
CA GLY A 151 -3.96 4.85 8.42
C GLY A 151 -4.78 3.57 8.34
N HIS A 152 -5.06 3.15 7.12
CA HIS A 152 -5.91 2.00 6.84
C HIS A 152 -5.09 0.77 6.45
N ILE A 153 -5.35 -0.37 7.10
CA ILE A 153 -4.79 -1.67 6.74
C ILE A 153 -5.87 -2.47 6.02
N SER A 154 -5.59 -2.85 4.78
CA SER A 154 -6.44 -3.74 3.98
C SER A 154 -5.84 -5.14 3.96
N ILE A 155 -6.61 -6.14 4.35
CA ILE A 155 -6.21 -7.54 4.15
C ILE A 155 -6.35 -7.88 2.67
N GLU A 156 -5.29 -8.42 2.08
CA GLU A 156 -5.27 -8.85 0.69
C GLU A 156 -4.82 -10.30 0.60
N HIS A 157 -5.79 -11.22 0.41
CA HIS A 157 -5.54 -12.65 0.27
C HIS A 157 -5.80 -13.09 -1.16
N GLU A 158 -4.74 -13.17 -1.97
CA GLU A 158 -4.79 -13.50 -3.40
C GLU A 158 -4.59 -15.00 -3.63
N ASN A 159 -5.32 -15.81 -2.89
CA ASN A 159 -5.35 -17.27 -3.01
C ASN A 159 -6.74 -17.78 -2.65
N ASP A 160 -7.00 -19.06 -2.84
CA ASP A 160 -8.26 -19.71 -2.45
C ASP A 160 -9.52 -19.01 -2.99
N TRP A 161 -9.47 -18.56 -4.23
CA TRP A 161 -10.49 -17.71 -4.89
C TRP A 161 -11.93 -18.23 -4.83
N LYS A 162 -12.12 -19.52 -4.55
CA LYS A 162 -13.46 -20.10 -4.41
C LYS A 162 -14.05 -19.89 -3.02
N ASP A 163 -13.20 -19.92 -1.99
CA ASP A 163 -13.58 -19.71 -0.59
C ASP A 163 -12.39 -19.17 0.20
N SER A 164 -12.16 -17.87 0.14
CA SER A 164 -11.09 -17.16 0.88
C SER A 164 -11.54 -16.63 2.24
N VAL A 165 -12.82 -16.77 2.60
CA VAL A 165 -13.38 -16.21 3.84
C VAL A 165 -12.65 -16.70 5.09
N PRO A 166 -12.34 -18.01 5.25
CA PRO A 166 -11.62 -18.49 6.43
C PRO A 166 -10.23 -17.83 6.58
N GLN A 167 -9.48 -17.72 5.48
CA GLN A 167 -8.13 -17.13 5.46
C GLN A 167 -8.16 -15.63 5.73
N VAL A 168 -9.12 -14.91 5.13
CA VAL A 168 -9.33 -13.48 5.42
C VAL A 168 -9.65 -13.27 6.90
N LYS A 169 -10.52 -14.13 7.47
CA LYS A 169 -10.83 -14.09 8.90
C LYS A 169 -9.58 -14.32 9.76
N ALA A 170 -8.78 -15.34 9.44
CA ALA A 170 -7.55 -15.65 10.15
C ALA A 170 -6.55 -14.47 10.10
N ASN A 171 -6.40 -13.83 8.95
CA ASN A 171 -5.59 -12.60 8.80
C ASN A 171 -6.09 -11.47 9.70
N ILE A 172 -7.41 -11.24 9.76
CA ILE A 172 -8.01 -10.22 10.63
C ILE A 172 -7.74 -10.54 12.10
N ASP A 173 -7.91 -11.78 12.51
CA ASP A 173 -7.68 -12.22 13.88
C ASP A 173 -6.19 -12.06 14.26
N PHE A 174 -5.27 -12.37 13.35
CA PHE A 174 -3.83 -12.14 13.53
C PHE A 174 -3.53 -10.64 13.75
N VAL A 175 -4.03 -9.78 12.88
CA VAL A 175 -3.82 -8.32 13.02
C VAL A 175 -4.37 -7.81 14.34
N LYS A 176 -5.57 -8.20 14.74
CA LYS A 176 -6.18 -7.80 16.02
C LYS A 176 -5.39 -8.26 17.24
N ALA A 177 -4.72 -9.40 17.15
CA ALA A 177 -3.87 -9.91 18.23
C ALA A 177 -2.56 -9.12 18.40
N HIS A 178 -2.01 -8.58 17.31
CA HIS A 178 -0.70 -7.91 17.27
C HIS A 178 -0.79 -6.37 17.21
N ALA A 179 -1.96 -5.80 16.92
CA ALA A 179 -2.15 -4.35 16.82
C ALA A 179 -2.50 -3.66 18.16
N LYS A 180 -2.41 -4.37 19.29
CA LYS A 180 -2.69 -3.84 20.66
C LYS A 180 -1.51 -3.07 21.22
#